data_af2d52ddeedb927df8016776330d163e
#
_entry.id   af2d52ddeedb927df8016776330d163e
#
_cell.length_a   1.000
_cell.length_b   1.000
_cell.length_c   1.000
_cell.angle_alpha   90.00
_cell.angle_beta   90.00
_cell.angle_gamma   90.00
#
_symmetry.space_group_name_H-M   'P 1'
#
loop_
_entity.id
_entity.type
_entity.pdbx_description
1 polymer ?
#
loop_
_entity_poly.entity_id
_entity_poly.type
_entity_poly.pdbx_seq_one_letter_code
_entity_poly.pdbx_strand_id
1 'polypeptide(L)'
;MSEDIRKRIVEIIAEQAVLEPSDVSMDQTLEDLGIDSLGLVEAIFAIEESFDISVPFNANDPSESDFDISSVAAIVAAVAGLVAEQKG
;
A
#
# COMPACT_ATOMS: atom_id res chain seq x y z
N MET A 1 -0.17 -1.49 16.94
CA MET A 1 -1.23 -1.48 15.94
C MET A 1 -0.75 -0.89 14.63
N SER A 2 -0.48 0.43 14.58
CA SER A 2 -0.02 1.05 13.33
C SER A 2 1.35 0.53 12.87
N GLU A 3 2.19 0.09 13.78
CA GLU A 3 3.49 -0.49 13.40
C GLU A 3 3.33 -1.84 12.69
N ASP A 4 2.35 -2.63 13.09
CA ASP A 4 2.08 -3.91 12.44
C ASP A 4 1.57 -3.67 11.02
N ILE A 5 0.72 -2.66 10.85
CA ILE A 5 0.20 -2.28 9.53
C ILE A 5 1.35 -1.79 8.66
N ARG A 6 2.16 -0.89 9.18
CA ARG A 6 3.32 -0.35 8.45
C ARG A 6 4.26 -1.46 8.01
N LYS A 7 4.61 -2.33 8.94
CA LYS A 7 5.54 -3.43 8.67
C LYS A 7 4.99 -4.34 7.56
N ARG A 8 3.73 -4.71 7.65
CA ARG A 8 3.12 -5.59 6.65
C ARG A 8 3.06 -4.94 5.28
N ILE A 9 2.71 -3.66 5.22
CA ILE A 9 2.66 -2.94 3.96
C ILE A 9 4.04 -2.82 3.34
N VAL A 10 5.06 -2.51 4.15
CA VAL A 10 6.43 -2.45 3.67
C VAL A 10 6.86 -3.80 3.10
N GLU A 11 6.51 -4.90 3.76
CA GLU A 11 6.80 -6.24 3.25
C GLU A 11 6.13 -6.50 1.90
N ILE A 12 4.87 -6.12 1.77
CA ILE A 12 4.12 -6.30 0.52
C ILE A 12 4.76 -5.48 -0.60
N ILE A 13 5.08 -4.23 -0.32
CA ILE A 13 5.68 -3.34 -1.32
C ILE A 13 7.07 -3.83 -1.72
N ALA A 14 7.87 -4.25 -0.75
CA ALA A 14 9.20 -4.78 -1.02
C ALA A 14 9.12 -6.02 -1.92
N GLU A 15 8.16 -6.88 -1.66
CA GLU A 15 7.95 -8.08 -2.45
C GLU A 15 7.62 -7.74 -3.90
N GLN A 16 6.74 -6.76 -4.11
CA GLN A 16 6.38 -6.31 -5.46
C GLN A 16 7.56 -5.67 -6.18
N ALA A 17 8.40 -4.95 -5.46
CA ALA A 17 9.57 -4.29 -6.03
C ALA A 17 10.78 -5.21 -6.16
N VAL A 18 10.70 -6.43 -5.64
CA VAL A 18 11.80 -7.41 -5.57
C VAL A 18 12.96 -6.81 -4.75
N LEU A 19 12.61 -6.23 -3.61
CA LEU A 19 13.56 -5.60 -2.69
C LEU A 19 13.40 -6.21 -1.29
N GLU A 20 14.33 -5.89 -0.42
CA GLU A 20 14.21 -6.22 1.00
C GLU A 20 13.35 -5.17 1.69
N PRO A 21 12.61 -5.52 2.74
CA PRO A 21 11.86 -4.50 3.48
C PRO A 21 12.71 -3.34 3.97
N SER A 22 13.98 -3.60 4.30
CA SER A 22 14.90 -2.56 4.75
C SER A 22 15.29 -1.57 3.64
N ASP A 23 15.02 -1.92 2.39
CA ASP A 23 15.30 -1.05 1.24
C ASP A 23 14.13 -0.10 0.94
N VAL A 24 13.01 -0.26 1.63
CA VAL A 24 11.82 0.56 1.41
C VAL A 24 11.76 1.67 2.44
N SER A 25 11.69 2.92 1.96
CA SER A 25 11.57 4.10 2.83
C SER A 25 10.16 4.66 2.77
N MET A 26 9.72 5.24 3.87
CA MET A 26 8.37 5.81 3.96
C MET A 26 8.16 6.98 3.01
N ASP A 27 9.20 7.72 2.69
CA ASP A 27 9.12 8.91 1.83
C ASP A 27 9.28 8.60 0.34
N GLN A 28 9.49 7.33 -0.02
CA GLN A 28 9.59 6.92 -1.42
C GLN A 28 8.20 6.77 -2.04
N THR A 29 8.15 6.98 -3.36
CA THR A 29 6.94 6.67 -4.13
C THR A 29 7.07 5.26 -4.69
N LEU A 30 5.96 4.70 -5.16
CA LEU A 30 6.01 3.39 -5.81
C LEU A 30 6.82 3.45 -7.10
N GLU A 31 6.75 4.59 -7.80
CA GLU A 31 7.56 4.84 -8.99
C GLU A 31 9.05 4.80 -8.66
N ASP A 32 9.45 5.41 -7.56
CA ASP A 32 10.84 5.39 -7.08
C ASP A 32 11.32 3.95 -6.84
N LEU A 33 10.41 3.08 -6.45
CA LEU A 33 10.72 1.68 -6.16
C LEU A 33 10.63 0.80 -7.41
N GLY A 34 10.25 1.38 -8.54
CA GLY A 34 10.15 0.65 -9.80
C GLY A 34 8.87 -0.17 -9.94
N ILE A 35 7.85 0.15 -9.14
CA ILE A 35 6.56 -0.53 -9.22
C ILE A 35 5.69 0.20 -10.25
N ASP A 36 5.24 -0.53 -11.27
CA ASP A 36 4.36 0.01 -12.30
C ASP A 36 2.89 -0.14 -11.91
N SER A 37 1.99 0.23 -12.82
CA SER A 37 0.54 0.18 -12.57
C SER A 37 0.06 -1.23 -12.21
N LEU A 38 0.59 -2.24 -12.89
CA LEU A 38 0.20 -3.62 -12.62
C LEU A 38 0.69 -4.07 -11.24
N GLY A 39 1.94 -3.73 -10.91
CA GLY A 39 2.49 -4.04 -9.60
C GLY A 39 1.72 -3.34 -8.49
N LEU A 40 1.27 -2.11 -8.73
CA LEU A 40 0.45 -1.37 -7.79
C LEU A 40 -0.87 -2.09 -7.52
N VAL A 41 -1.55 -2.54 -8.58
CA VAL A 41 -2.82 -3.26 -8.44
C VAL A 41 -2.61 -4.56 -7.65
N GLU A 42 -1.55 -5.28 -7.94
CA GLU A 42 -1.22 -6.51 -7.22
C GLU A 42 -0.92 -6.24 -5.75
N ALA A 43 -0.21 -5.15 -5.45
CA ALA A 43 0.08 -4.75 -4.07
C ALA A 43 -1.22 -4.41 -3.33
N ILE A 44 -2.14 -3.72 -3.98
CA ILE A 44 -3.43 -3.37 -3.39
C ILE A 44 -4.23 -4.64 -3.05
N PHE A 45 -4.27 -5.61 -3.97
CA PHE A 45 -4.95 -6.88 -3.70
C PHE A 45 -4.31 -7.62 -2.52
N ALA A 46 -2.99 -7.62 -2.44
CA ALA A 46 -2.29 -8.26 -1.33
C ALA A 46 -2.62 -7.57 0.01
N ILE A 47 -2.74 -6.24 -0.01
CA ILE A 47 -3.12 -5.48 1.17
C ILE A 47 -4.55 -5.85 1.60
N GLU A 48 -5.47 -5.91 0.65
CA GLU A 48 -6.86 -6.28 0.94
C GLU A 48 -6.93 -7.67 1.57
N GLU A 49 -6.20 -8.62 1.04
CA GLU A 49 -6.18 -9.98 1.57
C GLU A 49 -5.51 -10.06 2.95
N SER A 50 -4.41 -9.33 3.12
CA SER A 50 -3.64 -9.38 4.37
C SER A 50 -4.40 -8.79 5.55
N PHE A 51 -5.19 -7.74 5.30
CA PHE A 51 -5.93 -7.05 6.35
C PHE A 51 -7.43 -7.34 6.32
N ASP A 52 -7.88 -8.08 5.33
CA ASP A 52 -9.29 -8.42 5.14
C ASP A 52 -10.14 -7.13 5.10
N ILE A 53 -9.76 -6.22 4.23
CA ILE A 53 -10.43 -4.94 4.03
C ILE A 53 -10.69 -4.71 2.55
N SER A 54 -11.54 -3.73 2.24
CA SER A 54 -11.75 -3.26 0.88
C SER A 54 -11.05 -1.92 0.71
N VAL A 55 -10.27 -1.79 -0.35
CA VAL A 55 -9.55 -0.56 -0.65
C VAL A 55 -10.27 0.16 -1.80
N PRO A 56 -10.68 1.43 -1.60
CA PRO A 56 -11.37 2.19 -2.64
C PRO A 56 -10.39 2.70 -3.69
N PHE A 57 -9.83 1.79 -4.48
CA PHE A 57 -8.84 2.09 -5.48
C PHE A 57 -9.40 1.91 -6.89
N ASN A 58 -9.28 2.94 -7.74
CA ASN A 58 -9.69 2.88 -9.12
C ASN A 58 -8.49 2.54 -9.99
N ALA A 59 -8.41 1.28 -10.45
CA ALA A 59 -7.30 0.82 -11.26
C ALA A 59 -7.24 1.49 -12.64
N ASN A 60 -8.38 1.96 -13.14
CA ASN A 60 -8.44 2.64 -14.45
C ASN A 60 -7.95 4.09 -14.36
N ASP A 61 -8.16 4.73 -13.23
CA ASP A 61 -7.72 6.10 -13.01
C ASP A 61 -7.31 6.27 -11.55
N PRO A 62 -6.05 5.96 -11.23
CA PRO A 62 -5.56 6.07 -9.85
C PRO A 62 -5.71 7.47 -9.25
N SER A 63 -5.68 8.50 -10.08
CA SER A 63 -5.80 9.88 -9.59
C SER A 63 -7.19 10.21 -9.07
N GLU A 64 -8.19 9.43 -9.44
CA GLU A 64 -9.56 9.61 -8.96
C GLU A 64 -9.89 8.75 -7.76
N SER A 65 -8.94 7.92 -7.32
CA SER A 65 -9.13 7.07 -6.15
C SER A 65 -9.09 7.89 -4.87
N ASP A 66 -9.92 7.50 -3.90
CA ASP A 66 -9.87 8.09 -2.56
C ASP A 66 -8.68 7.56 -1.77
N PHE A 67 -8.03 6.54 -2.28
CA PHE A 67 -6.89 5.91 -1.63
C PHE A 67 -5.60 6.59 -2.07
N ASP A 68 -4.93 7.24 -1.13
CA ASP A 68 -3.71 8.01 -1.41
C ASP A 68 -2.50 7.07 -1.60
N ILE A 69 -1.92 7.09 -2.79
CA ILE A 69 -0.76 6.27 -3.15
C ILE A 69 0.46 7.12 -3.48
N SER A 70 0.48 8.38 -3.02
CA SER A 70 1.55 9.32 -3.35
C SER A 70 2.90 8.95 -2.75
N SER A 71 2.90 8.18 -1.66
CA SER A 71 4.13 7.69 -1.03
C SER A 71 3.82 6.44 -0.22
N VAL A 72 4.87 5.75 0.21
CA VAL A 72 4.71 4.58 1.09
C VAL A 72 3.99 5.00 2.38
N ALA A 73 4.41 6.12 2.97
CA ALA A 73 3.78 6.63 4.18
C ALA A 73 2.29 6.93 3.98
N ALA A 74 1.93 7.49 2.82
CA ALA A 74 0.53 7.78 2.51
C ALA A 74 -0.29 6.49 2.41
N ILE A 75 0.28 5.46 1.80
CA ILE A 75 -0.38 4.15 1.70
C ILE A 75 -0.60 3.56 3.09
N VAL A 76 0.42 3.61 3.94
CA VAL A 76 0.31 3.10 5.32
C VAL A 76 -0.79 3.84 6.07
N ALA A 77 -0.81 5.16 5.98
CA ALA A 77 -1.81 5.97 6.67
C ALA A 77 -3.23 5.66 6.17
N ALA A 78 -3.37 5.52 4.84
CA ALA A 78 -4.67 5.22 4.25
C ALA A 78 -5.16 3.83 4.67
N VAL A 79 -4.29 2.85 4.67
CA VAL A 79 -4.65 1.48 5.09
C VAL A 79 -5.00 1.45 6.57
N ALA A 80 -4.24 2.17 7.40
CA ALA A 80 -4.54 2.24 8.84
C ALA A 80 -5.95 2.80 9.06
N GLY A 81 -6.32 3.84 8.30
CA GLY A 81 -7.66 4.41 8.36
C GLY A 81 -8.74 3.41 7.96
N LEU A 82 -8.50 2.67 6.89
CA LEU A 82 -9.46 1.66 6.41
C LEU A 82 -9.62 0.52 7.41
N VAL A 83 -8.53 0.06 7.99
CA VAL A 83 -8.57 -0.99 9.01
C VAL A 83 -9.39 -0.52 10.20
N ALA A 84 -9.17 0.71 10.66
CA ALA A 84 -9.92 1.28 11.77
C ALA A 84 -11.42 1.39 11.45
N GLU A 85 -11.77 1.77 10.21
CA GLU A 85 -13.15 1.89 9.79
C GLU A 85 -13.85 0.54 9.66
N GLN A 86 -13.19 -0.43 9.07
CA GLN A 86 -13.82 -1.71 8.72
C GLN A 86 -13.67 -2.78 9.79
N LYS A 87 -12.61 -2.71 10.58
CA LYS A 87 -12.32 -3.72 11.60
C LYS A 87 -12.46 -3.20 13.01
N GLY A 88 -12.31 -1.90 13.16
CA GLY A 88 -12.25 -1.25 14.43
C GLY A 88 -13.47 -1.09 15.20
#